data_c3170453d425bd6e1739ccb41957651a
#
_entry.id   c3170453d425bd6e1739ccb41957651a
#
_cell.length_a   1.000
_cell.length_b   1.000
_cell.length_c   1.000
_cell.angle_alpha   90.00
_cell.angle_beta   90.00
_cell.angle_gamma   90.00
#
_symmetry.space_group_name_H-M   'P 1'
#
loop_
_entity.id
_entity.type
_entity.pdbx_description
1 polymer ?
#
loop_
_entity_poly.entity_id
_entity_poly.type
_entity_poly.pdbx_seq_one_letter_code
_entity_poly.pdbx_strand_id
1 'polypeptide(L)'
;MLGGNIKVMGSNIYDEKKRVINCESAEKCGSCAYAGMKYDNELKIKQGYVDKLFKDICPVDKITGMYRPVHYRNKVHAVVGEDKNGNIITGTYEENSHNIVPVSDCLLEDSQCSSIIATLRDLFKSFKYKPYNEDKGTGFIRHILLRKGFSTKEIMLVIVTADVAFPSKTHFLKALKEKHPEINTIVQNVNKYNTSMVLGPRNIVLTGKGYIEDVLCGYRFRISPSSFYQINHQQTEKLYKAAINMAGITKKDTVIDAYCGIGTIGIAASAKAGQVIGVELNADAVKDAEVNAKINNIKNIRFVNDDAGKFLVEYATHKRADVVIMDPPRSGSSQEFLESVLKIKPERVVYVSCNPDTQKRDVDMLMKGGYKVLECRPFDMFPFCDHVETVV
;
A
#
# COMPACT_ATOMS: atom_id res chain seq x y z
N MET A 1 20.63 50.22 -5.47
CA MET A 1 20.52 49.05 -4.60
C MET A 1 19.04 48.83 -4.32
N LEU A 2 18.41 47.97 -5.07
CA LEU A 2 17.02 47.49 -4.84
C LEU A 2 17.12 45.97 -4.77
N GLY A 3 17.23 45.48 -3.52
CA GLY A 3 17.13 44.06 -3.23
C GLY A 3 15.68 43.62 -3.32
N GLY A 4 15.27 43.14 -4.49
CA GLY A 4 14.01 42.46 -4.65
C GLY A 4 14.08 41.08 -3.98
N ASN A 5 13.39 40.92 -2.85
CA ASN A 5 13.11 39.62 -2.28
C ASN A 5 12.29 38.79 -3.30
N ILE A 6 12.96 37.91 -4.02
CA ILE A 6 12.27 36.82 -4.76
C ILE A 6 11.71 35.92 -3.65
N LYS A 7 10.42 36.06 -3.37
CA LYS A 7 9.66 35.04 -2.65
C LYS A 7 9.74 33.76 -3.46
N VAL A 8 10.64 32.86 -3.08
CA VAL A 8 10.59 31.47 -3.52
C VAL A 8 9.24 30.94 -3.03
N MET A 9 8.32 30.68 -3.96
CA MET A 9 7.02 30.07 -3.65
C MET A 9 7.27 28.78 -2.87
N GLY A 10 6.59 28.68 -1.77
CA GLY A 10 6.53 27.68 -0.74
C GLY A 10 7.08 26.29 -1.09
N SER A 11 8.18 25.96 -0.47
CA SER A 11 8.66 24.58 -0.43
C SER A 11 8.01 23.89 0.76
N ASN A 12 7.42 22.72 0.54
CA ASN A 12 7.02 21.83 1.62
C ASN A 12 8.24 21.55 2.50
N ILE A 13 8.12 21.73 3.82
CA ILE A 13 9.25 21.67 4.73
C ILE A 13 9.00 20.63 5.82
N TYR A 14 9.99 19.77 6.06
CA TYR A 14 10.07 18.95 7.26
C TYR A 14 11.07 19.54 8.25
N ASP A 15 10.58 19.95 9.42
CA ASP A 15 11.42 20.37 10.54
C ASP A 15 11.86 19.12 11.33
N GLU A 16 13.10 18.67 11.15
CA GLU A 16 13.64 17.48 11.81
C GLU A 16 13.68 17.60 13.34
N LYS A 17 13.97 18.79 13.88
CA LYS A 17 14.06 19.00 15.33
C LYS A 17 12.68 18.92 16.00
N LYS A 18 11.67 19.48 15.37
CA LYS A 18 10.30 19.47 15.87
C LYS A 18 9.51 18.25 15.38
N ARG A 19 10.01 17.57 14.34
CA ARG A 19 9.31 16.47 13.65
C ARG A 19 7.93 16.90 13.16
N VAL A 20 7.90 18.01 12.41
CA VAL A 20 6.69 18.62 11.87
C VAL A 20 6.82 18.75 10.35
N ILE A 21 5.75 18.42 9.62
CA ILE A 21 5.63 18.78 8.21
C ILE A 21 4.77 20.04 8.05
N ASN A 22 5.22 20.96 7.18
CA ASN A 22 4.41 22.05 6.67
C ASN A 22 4.22 21.84 5.18
N CYS A 23 2.98 21.71 4.75
CA CYS A 23 2.60 21.45 3.36
C CYS A 23 1.49 22.42 2.96
N GLU A 24 1.74 23.23 1.94
CA GLU A 24 0.75 24.22 1.45
C GLU A 24 -0.50 23.58 0.87
N SER A 25 -0.39 22.36 0.36
CA SER A 25 -1.51 21.63 -0.24
C SER A 25 -2.28 20.78 0.76
N ALA A 26 -1.89 20.72 2.05
CA ALA A 26 -2.41 19.75 3.01
C ALA A 26 -3.95 19.80 3.14
N GLU A 27 -4.51 21.00 3.27
CA GLU A 27 -5.96 21.20 3.42
C GLU A 27 -6.76 20.70 2.21
N LYS A 28 -6.29 21.01 1.00
CA LYS A 28 -7.00 20.64 -0.24
C LYS A 28 -6.72 19.19 -0.64
N CYS A 29 -5.49 18.71 -0.41
CA CYS A 29 -5.10 17.33 -0.70
C CYS A 29 -5.77 16.33 0.23
N GLY A 30 -6.09 16.70 1.46
CA GLY A 30 -6.75 15.85 2.46
C GLY A 30 -5.92 14.68 3.00
N SER A 31 -4.72 14.44 2.47
CA SER A 31 -3.93 13.25 2.84
C SER A 31 -3.22 13.37 4.19
N CYS A 32 -3.00 14.57 4.71
CA CYS A 32 -2.20 14.83 5.91
C CYS A 32 -3.04 15.53 6.98
N ALA A 33 -3.86 14.75 7.70
CA ALA A 33 -4.71 15.26 8.77
C ALA A 33 -3.93 15.92 9.92
N TYR A 34 -2.65 15.56 10.10
CA TYR A 34 -1.78 16.07 11.15
C TYR A 34 -0.66 16.98 10.63
N ALA A 35 -0.79 17.57 9.42
CA ALA A 35 0.15 18.59 8.97
C ALA A 35 0.18 19.77 9.96
N GLY A 36 1.38 20.31 10.25
CA GLY A 36 1.58 21.36 11.26
C GLY A 36 1.65 20.85 12.70
N MET A 37 1.31 19.59 12.96
CA MET A 37 1.41 18.99 14.30
C MET A 37 2.76 18.29 14.50
N LYS A 38 3.26 18.32 15.75
CA LYS A 38 4.44 17.50 16.13
C LYS A 38 4.08 16.02 16.03
N TYR A 39 4.92 15.24 15.39
CA TYR A 39 4.72 13.81 15.21
C TYR A 39 4.50 13.04 16.53
N ASP A 40 5.18 13.46 17.62
CA ASP A 40 4.97 12.82 18.93
C ASP A 40 3.57 13.08 19.50
N ASN A 41 2.91 14.19 19.12
CA ASN A 41 1.53 14.45 19.51
C ASN A 41 0.54 13.61 18.67
N GLU A 42 0.81 13.47 17.38
CA GLU A 42 0.07 12.54 16.52
C GLU A 42 0.09 11.12 17.10
N LEU A 43 1.27 10.63 17.48
CA LEU A 43 1.41 9.30 18.09
C LEU A 43 0.57 9.16 19.38
N LYS A 44 0.49 10.21 20.20
CA LYS A 44 -0.37 10.21 21.39
C LYS A 44 -1.86 10.15 21.04
N ILE A 45 -2.29 10.86 20.00
CA ILE A 45 -3.68 10.84 19.52
C ILE A 45 -4.04 9.43 19.04
N LYS A 46 -3.20 8.84 18.18
CA LYS A 46 -3.38 7.48 17.67
C LYS A 46 -3.36 6.43 18.77
N GLN A 47 -2.45 6.57 19.76
CA GLN A 47 -2.44 5.71 20.93
C GLN A 47 -3.75 5.82 21.71
N GLY A 48 -4.18 7.03 22.05
CA GLY A 48 -5.42 7.25 22.79
C GLY A 48 -6.68 6.71 22.07
N TYR A 49 -6.67 6.74 20.74
CA TYR A 49 -7.74 6.14 19.94
C TYR A 49 -7.76 4.60 20.09
N VAL A 50 -6.61 3.93 19.98
CA VAL A 50 -6.52 2.48 20.14
C VAL A 50 -6.80 2.07 21.59
N ASP A 51 -6.28 2.82 22.58
CA ASP A 51 -6.56 2.58 24.01
C ASP A 51 -8.06 2.62 24.29
N LYS A 52 -8.78 3.60 23.74
CA LYS A 52 -10.24 3.70 23.90
C LYS A 52 -10.98 2.45 23.42
N LEU A 53 -10.47 1.79 22.39
CA LEU A 53 -11.11 0.60 21.81
C LEU A 53 -10.75 -0.70 22.54
N PHE A 54 -9.51 -0.84 23.03
CA PHE A 54 -8.97 -2.13 23.45
C PHE A 54 -8.54 -2.23 24.92
N LYS A 55 -8.30 -1.12 25.64
CA LYS A 55 -7.75 -1.14 27.03
C LYS A 55 -8.57 -1.96 28.03
N ASP A 56 -9.88 -2.05 27.83
CA ASP A 56 -10.77 -2.81 28.72
C ASP A 56 -10.88 -4.30 28.31
N ILE A 57 -10.20 -4.69 27.22
CA ILE A 57 -10.20 -6.03 26.66
C ILE A 57 -8.86 -6.71 26.89
N CYS A 58 -7.77 -6.00 26.61
CA CYS A 58 -6.41 -6.54 26.69
C CYS A 58 -5.39 -5.43 26.97
N PRO A 59 -4.15 -5.78 27.35
CA PRO A 59 -3.03 -4.84 27.33
C PRO A 59 -2.82 -4.25 25.94
N VAL A 60 -2.67 -2.92 25.87
CA VAL A 60 -2.33 -2.21 24.64
C VAL A 60 -0.89 -1.73 24.73
N ASP A 61 -0.06 -2.21 23.81
CA ASP A 61 1.34 -1.79 23.76
C ASP A 61 1.47 -0.34 23.32
N LYS A 62 2.63 0.25 23.59
CA LYS A 62 2.97 1.59 23.08
C LYS A 62 3.05 1.56 21.55
N ILE A 63 2.42 2.54 20.90
CA ILE A 63 2.42 2.67 19.44
C ILE A 63 3.85 2.73 18.87
N THR A 64 4.08 1.92 17.86
CA THR A 64 5.35 1.88 17.15
C THR A 64 5.38 2.95 16.05
N GLY A 65 6.04 4.07 16.31
CA GLY A 65 6.24 5.15 15.34
C GLY A 65 7.51 4.99 14.50
N MET A 66 7.72 5.93 13.58
CA MET A 66 8.93 6.04 12.75
C MET A 66 9.95 7.00 13.38
N TYR A 67 11.23 6.72 13.18
CA TYR A 67 12.29 7.67 13.52
C TYR A 67 12.22 8.92 12.62
N ARG A 68 12.18 8.73 11.29
CA ARG A 68 12.02 9.77 10.29
C ARG A 68 10.72 9.57 9.52
N PRO A 69 9.62 10.26 9.88
CA PRO A 69 8.28 9.98 9.37
C PRO A 69 7.97 10.64 8.03
N VAL A 70 8.97 10.82 7.16
CA VAL A 70 8.84 11.41 5.83
C VAL A 70 9.47 10.52 4.76
N HIS A 71 9.05 10.71 3.51
CA HIS A 71 9.55 9.97 2.34
C HIS A 71 9.45 8.45 2.47
N TYR A 72 8.43 7.97 3.17
CA TYR A 72 8.23 6.55 3.45
C TYR A 72 7.38 5.82 2.40
N ARG A 73 6.60 6.56 1.61
CA ARG A 73 5.73 5.97 0.59
C ARG A 73 6.55 5.48 -0.60
N ASN A 74 6.60 4.17 -0.76
CA ASN A 74 7.26 3.50 -1.88
C ASN A 74 6.36 3.32 -3.11
N LYS A 75 5.09 3.70 -3.01
CA LYS A 75 4.11 3.76 -4.09
C LYS A 75 3.55 5.17 -4.17
N VAL A 76 3.70 5.79 -5.31
CA VAL A 76 3.24 7.15 -5.61
C VAL A 76 2.26 7.09 -6.75
N HIS A 77 1.12 7.75 -6.59
CA HIS A 77 0.09 7.86 -7.59
C HIS A 77 -0.22 9.34 -7.85
N ALA A 78 -0.14 9.76 -9.10
CA ALA A 78 -0.49 11.11 -9.51
C ALA A 78 -1.53 11.08 -10.63
N VAL A 79 -2.56 11.89 -10.47
CA VAL A 79 -3.51 12.23 -11.54
C VAL A 79 -2.84 13.22 -12.48
N VAL A 80 -3.10 13.13 -13.77
CA VAL A 80 -2.61 14.07 -14.79
C VAL A 80 -3.78 14.85 -15.34
N GLY A 81 -3.69 16.18 -15.28
CA GLY A 81 -4.73 17.07 -15.78
C GLY A 81 -4.18 18.37 -16.34
N GLU A 82 -5.08 19.31 -16.62
CA GLU A 82 -4.75 20.65 -17.09
C GLU A 82 -5.26 21.71 -16.11
N ASP A 83 -4.47 22.75 -15.91
CA ASP A 83 -4.94 23.95 -15.19
C ASP A 83 -5.81 24.83 -16.11
N LYS A 84 -6.34 25.93 -15.56
CA LYS A 84 -7.18 26.89 -16.30
C LYS A 84 -6.46 27.57 -17.49
N ASN A 85 -5.12 27.50 -17.52
CA ASN A 85 -4.29 28.07 -18.58
C ASN A 85 -3.87 27.01 -19.61
N GLY A 86 -4.32 25.76 -19.47
CA GLY A 86 -3.93 24.64 -20.35
C GLY A 86 -2.55 24.08 -20.07
N ASN A 87 -1.94 24.38 -18.91
CA ASN A 87 -0.70 23.73 -18.51
C ASN A 87 -0.99 22.37 -17.89
N ILE A 88 -0.13 21.39 -18.19
CA ILE A 88 -0.22 20.07 -17.59
C ILE A 88 0.15 20.17 -16.12
N ILE A 89 -0.74 19.68 -15.26
CA ILE A 89 -0.54 19.56 -13.81
C ILE A 89 -0.61 18.10 -13.40
N THR A 90 0.07 17.79 -12.28
CA THR A 90 -0.01 16.47 -11.63
C THR A 90 -0.31 16.65 -10.16
N GLY A 91 -1.10 15.74 -9.61
CA GLY A 91 -1.47 15.84 -8.19
C GLY A 91 -2.45 14.76 -7.76
N THR A 92 -3.32 15.10 -6.85
CA THR A 92 -4.42 14.24 -6.37
C THR A 92 -5.76 14.91 -6.61
N TYR A 93 -6.84 14.14 -6.65
CA TYR A 93 -8.17 14.74 -6.66
C TYR A 93 -8.49 15.35 -5.29
N GLU A 94 -9.11 16.53 -5.31
CA GLU A 94 -9.80 17.07 -4.17
C GLU A 94 -10.98 16.16 -3.80
N GLU A 95 -11.25 16.02 -2.52
CA GLU A 95 -12.27 15.10 -2.03
C GLU A 95 -13.63 15.35 -2.70
N ASN A 96 -14.29 14.26 -3.13
CA ASN A 96 -15.59 14.27 -3.82
C ASN A 96 -15.65 15.14 -5.09
N SER A 97 -14.52 15.33 -5.77
CA SER A 97 -14.47 16.11 -7.01
C SER A 97 -13.48 15.56 -8.03
N HIS A 98 -13.54 16.04 -9.27
CA HIS A 98 -12.51 15.83 -10.29
C HIS A 98 -11.51 16.99 -10.37
N ASN A 99 -11.55 17.94 -9.43
CA ASN A 99 -10.55 19.00 -9.36
C ASN A 99 -9.21 18.41 -8.91
N ILE A 100 -8.15 18.77 -9.62
CA ILE A 100 -6.83 18.31 -9.28
C ILE A 100 -6.15 19.34 -8.39
N VAL A 101 -5.76 18.93 -7.20
CA VAL A 101 -4.86 19.68 -6.31
C VAL A 101 -3.44 19.43 -6.78
N PRO A 102 -2.73 20.43 -7.34
CA PRO A 102 -1.37 20.24 -7.78
C PRO A 102 -0.45 19.87 -6.61
N VAL A 103 0.34 18.81 -6.80
CA VAL A 103 1.36 18.38 -5.84
C VAL A 103 2.68 18.26 -6.59
N SER A 104 3.67 19.06 -6.22
CA SER A 104 4.99 19.07 -6.85
C SER A 104 6.05 18.36 -6.02
N ASP A 105 5.94 18.41 -4.70
CA ASP A 105 6.90 17.84 -3.75
C ASP A 105 6.16 17.38 -2.50
N CYS A 106 5.78 16.10 -2.47
CA CYS A 106 5.09 15.51 -1.33
C CYS A 106 6.10 14.96 -0.32
N LEU A 107 6.07 15.47 0.91
CA LEU A 107 6.97 15.02 1.98
C LEU A 107 6.74 13.57 2.43
N LEU A 108 5.62 12.95 2.07
CA LEU A 108 5.36 11.55 2.38
C LEU A 108 5.91 10.60 1.31
N GLU A 109 5.99 11.06 0.05
CA GLU A 109 6.42 10.27 -1.09
C GLU A 109 7.94 10.19 -1.20
N ASP A 110 8.44 9.11 -1.80
CA ASP A 110 9.86 9.02 -2.14
C ASP A 110 10.25 10.16 -3.09
N SER A 111 11.26 10.94 -2.72
CA SER A 111 11.66 12.15 -3.45
C SER A 111 12.10 11.90 -4.89
N GLN A 112 12.64 10.71 -5.19
CA GLN A 112 13.02 10.32 -6.55
C GLN A 112 11.76 10.13 -7.41
N CYS A 113 10.67 9.61 -6.85
CA CYS A 113 9.39 9.50 -7.56
C CYS A 113 8.83 10.89 -7.91
N SER A 114 8.91 11.86 -7.00
CA SER A 114 8.48 13.25 -7.27
C SER A 114 9.28 13.87 -8.42
N SER A 115 10.60 13.64 -8.48
CA SER A 115 11.45 14.09 -9.58
C SER A 115 11.07 13.49 -10.94
N ILE A 116 10.76 12.20 -10.97
CA ILE A 116 10.29 11.50 -12.18
C ILE A 116 8.95 12.09 -12.64
N ILE A 117 8.01 12.34 -11.74
CA ILE A 117 6.71 12.95 -12.08
C ILE A 117 6.88 14.34 -12.69
N ALA A 118 7.77 15.16 -12.12
CA ALA A 118 8.06 16.48 -12.67
C ALA A 118 8.59 16.38 -14.12
N THR A 119 9.52 15.48 -14.37
CA THR A 119 10.05 15.23 -15.74
C THR A 119 8.97 14.70 -16.69
N LEU A 120 8.09 13.81 -16.23
CA LEU A 120 6.98 13.29 -17.05
C LEU A 120 6.03 14.40 -17.47
N ARG A 121 5.72 15.34 -16.58
CA ARG A 121 4.88 16.51 -16.88
C ARG A 121 5.46 17.34 -18.02
N ASP A 122 6.77 17.60 -17.98
CA ASP A 122 7.46 18.35 -19.04
C ASP A 122 7.49 17.57 -20.36
N LEU A 123 7.73 16.26 -20.30
CA LEU A 123 7.72 15.40 -21.48
C LEU A 123 6.32 15.29 -22.10
N PHE A 124 5.26 15.15 -21.29
CA PHE A 124 3.89 15.12 -21.79
C PHE A 124 3.55 16.40 -22.55
N LYS A 125 3.98 17.55 -22.04
CA LYS A 125 3.85 18.84 -22.75
C LYS A 125 4.62 18.85 -24.07
N SER A 126 5.88 18.43 -24.06
CA SER A 126 6.75 18.42 -25.24
C SER A 126 6.24 17.47 -26.34
N PHE A 127 5.70 16.32 -25.97
CA PHE A 127 5.12 15.35 -26.90
C PHE A 127 3.65 15.63 -27.23
N LYS A 128 3.08 16.71 -26.71
CA LYS A 128 1.69 17.13 -26.92
C LYS A 128 0.67 16.06 -26.51
N TYR A 129 0.98 15.27 -25.47
CA TYR A 129 0.01 14.33 -24.91
C TYR A 129 -1.04 15.09 -24.10
N LYS A 130 -2.30 14.87 -24.44
CA LYS A 130 -3.40 15.51 -23.73
C LYS A 130 -3.76 14.72 -22.49
N PRO A 131 -3.88 15.36 -21.31
CA PRO A 131 -4.49 14.76 -20.14
C PRO A 131 -5.92 14.29 -20.45
N TYR A 132 -6.31 13.19 -19.83
CA TYR A 132 -7.65 12.66 -19.97
C TYR A 132 -8.62 13.48 -19.10
N ASN A 133 -9.71 13.91 -19.71
CA ASN A 133 -10.80 14.61 -19.03
C ASN A 133 -11.89 13.58 -18.73
N GLU A 134 -12.12 13.29 -17.45
CA GLU A 134 -13.06 12.27 -16.98
C GLU A 134 -14.52 12.64 -17.35
N ASP A 135 -14.87 13.96 -17.34
CA ASP A 135 -16.21 14.43 -17.63
C ASP A 135 -16.56 14.34 -19.12
N LYS A 136 -15.54 14.58 -19.99
CA LYS A 136 -15.71 14.59 -21.45
C LYS A 136 -15.36 13.23 -22.09
N GLY A 137 -14.70 12.34 -21.36
CA GLY A 137 -14.22 11.06 -21.90
C GLY A 137 -13.17 11.21 -22.98
N THR A 138 -12.37 12.29 -22.97
CA THR A 138 -11.38 12.60 -24.05
C THR A 138 -10.01 12.89 -23.47
N GLY A 139 -8.98 12.58 -24.24
CA GLY A 139 -7.57 12.72 -23.84
C GLY A 139 -6.84 11.38 -23.86
N PHE A 140 -5.59 11.37 -23.46
CA PHE A 140 -4.73 10.20 -23.57
C PHE A 140 -4.13 9.77 -22.23
N ILE A 141 -3.46 10.66 -21.49
CA ILE A 141 -2.81 10.34 -20.22
C ILE A 141 -3.77 10.53 -19.06
N ARG A 142 -4.00 9.48 -18.26
CA ARG A 142 -4.88 9.54 -17.08
C ARG A 142 -4.08 9.69 -15.79
N HIS A 143 -3.19 8.73 -15.53
CA HIS A 143 -2.46 8.66 -14.26
C HIS A 143 -1.01 8.25 -14.47
N ILE A 144 -0.19 8.59 -13.49
CA ILE A 144 1.16 8.09 -13.29
C ILE A 144 1.16 7.28 -12.01
N LEU A 145 1.68 6.05 -12.07
CA LEU A 145 1.93 5.24 -10.89
C LEU A 145 3.42 4.88 -10.86
N LEU A 146 4.09 5.23 -9.78
CA LEU A 146 5.47 4.84 -9.51
C LEU A 146 5.52 3.87 -8.35
N ARG A 147 6.33 2.85 -8.45
CA ARG A 147 6.68 1.94 -7.37
C ARG A 147 8.18 1.84 -7.26
N LYS A 148 8.69 1.89 -6.04
CA LYS A 148 10.11 1.77 -5.76
C LYS A 148 10.35 0.69 -4.71
N GLY A 149 11.24 -0.25 -5.02
CA GLY A 149 11.74 -1.20 -4.04
C GLY A 149 12.59 -0.46 -2.99
N PHE A 150 12.27 -0.63 -1.72
CA PHE A 150 13.01 0.04 -0.65
C PHE A 150 14.45 -0.47 -0.54
N SER A 151 14.63 -1.79 -0.59
CA SER A 151 15.93 -2.45 -0.47
C SER A 151 16.70 -2.49 -1.81
N THR A 152 16.01 -2.83 -2.90
CA THR A 152 16.62 -3.00 -4.22
C THR A 152 16.83 -1.69 -4.97
N LYS A 153 16.10 -0.64 -4.61
CA LYS A 153 16.03 0.65 -5.32
C LYS A 153 15.47 0.55 -6.75
N GLU A 154 14.97 -0.60 -7.17
CA GLU A 154 14.33 -0.76 -8.47
C GLU A 154 13.08 0.13 -8.57
N ILE A 155 12.92 0.81 -9.72
CA ILE A 155 11.79 1.71 -9.98
C ILE A 155 10.99 1.18 -11.15
N MET A 156 9.67 1.05 -10.94
CA MET A 156 8.67 0.79 -11.96
C MET A 156 7.82 2.03 -12.18
N LEU A 157 7.76 2.47 -13.43
CA LEU A 157 6.82 3.49 -13.89
C LEU A 157 5.66 2.81 -14.61
N VAL A 158 4.45 3.12 -14.21
CA VAL A 158 3.22 2.76 -14.92
C VAL A 158 2.57 4.03 -15.43
N ILE A 159 2.43 4.14 -16.74
CA ILE A 159 1.70 5.25 -17.40
C ILE A 159 0.31 4.72 -17.75
N VAL A 160 -0.71 5.29 -17.13
CA VAL A 160 -2.09 4.92 -17.40
C VAL A 160 -2.64 5.77 -18.53
N THR A 161 -3.10 5.10 -19.59
CA THR A 161 -3.59 5.74 -20.82
C THR A 161 -5.02 5.31 -21.13
N ALA A 162 -5.77 6.18 -21.78
CA ALA A 162 -7.13 5.87 -22.25
C ALA A 162 -7.13 4.99 -23.50
N ASP A 163 -6.03 4.93 -24.25
CA ASP A 163 -5.91 4.16 -25.50
C ASP A 163 -4.68 3.24 -25.47
N VAL A 164 -4.72 2.19 -26.28
CA VAL A 164 -3.61 1.26 -26.53
C VAL A 164 -2.51 1.93 -27.37
N ALA A 165 -2.90 2.77 -28.33
CA ALA A 165 -1.97 3.47 -29.18
C ALA A 165 -1.18 4.50 -28.37
N PHE A 166 0.16 4.36 -28.37
CA PHE A 166 1.06 5.29 -27.67
C PHE A 166 1.80 6.13 -28.71
N PRO A 167 1.36 7.36 -28.98
CA PRO A 167 1.98 8.20 -30.01
C PRO A 167 3.46 8.47 -29.71
N SER A 168 4.31 8.50 -30.73
CA SER A 168 5.75 8.78 -30.61
C SER A 168 6.47 7.97 -29.52
N LYS A 169 5.97 6.78 -29.19
CA LYS A 169 6.43 5.92 -28.07
C LYS A 169 7.95 5.81 -27.97
N THR A 170 8.62 5.48 -29.08
CA THR A 170 10.08 5.26 -29.08
C THR A 170 10.87 6.51 -28.68
N HIS A 171 10.48 7.68 -29.22
CA HIS A 171 11.15 8.94 -28.90
C HIS A 171 10.87 9.37 -27.46
N PHE A 172 9.63 9.20 -26.99
CA PHE A 172 9.26 9.49 -25.61
C PHE A 172 10.07 8.63 -24.62
N LEU A 173 10.12 7.31 -24.83
CA LEU A 173 10.87 6.40 -23.98
C LEU A 173 12.38 6.73 -23.96
N LYS A 174 12.95 7.09 -25.11
CA LYS A 174 14.34 7.53 -25.19
C LYS A 174 14.57 8.79 -24.37
N ALA A 175 13.77 9.84 -24.57
CA ALA A 175 13.89 11.10 -23.84
C ALA A 175 13.71 10.92 -22.32
N LEU A 176 12.79 10.05 -21.90
CA LEU A 176 12.60 9.72 -20.50
C LEU A 176 13.81 8.99 -19.90
N LYS A 177 14.32 7.99 -20.59
CA LYS A 177 15.48 7.19 -20.15
C LYS A 177 16.78 7.97 -20.09
N GLU A 178 16.96 8.97 -20.96
CA GLU A 178 18.10 9.89 -20.92
C GLU A 178 18.10 10.74 -19.63
N LYS A 179 16.91 11.10 -19.13
CA LYS A 179 16.76 11.90 -17.89
C LYS A 179 16.70 11.02 -16.63
N HIS A 180 16.12 9.83 -16.73
CA HIS A 180 15.89 8.89 -15.63
C HIS A 180 16.37 7.48 -16.01
N PRO A 181 17.68 7.23 -16.12
CA PRO A 181 18.23 5.90 -16.41
C PRO A 181 17.94 4.89 -15.31
N GLU A 182 17.66 5.36 -14.09
CA GLU A 182 17.34 4.55 -12.91
C GLU A 182 15.98 3.84 -12.98
N ILE A 183 15.07 4.22 -13.89
CA ILE A 183 13.80 3.52 -14.05
C ILE A 183 14.06 2.14 -14.66
N ASN A 184 13.84 1.07 -13.92
CA ASN A 184 14.13 -0.31 -14.33
C ASN A 184 13.11 -0.86 -15.33
N THR A 185 11.84 -0.50 -15.16
CA THR A 185 10.76 -0.98 -16.02
C THR A 185 9.69 0.09 -16.25
N ILE A 186 9.16 0.14 -17.46
CA ILE A 186 8.07 1.05 -17.83
C ILE A 186 6.94 0.22 -18.41
N VAL A 187 5.75 0.40 -17.87
CA VAL A 187 4.52 -0.29 -18.27
C VAL A 187 3.49 0.75 -18.70
N GLN A 188 2.83 0.51 -19.81
CA GLN A 188 1.59 1.18 -20.18
C GLN A 188 0.45 0.36 -19.62
N ASN A 189 -0.38 0.95 -18.78
CA ASN A 189 -1.65 0.36 -18.36
C ASN A 189 -2.78 1.03 -19.14
N VAL A 190 -3.63 0.24 -19.79
CA VAL A 190 -4.73 0.76 -20.60
C VAL A 190 -6.01 0.71 -19.80
N ASN A 191 -6.52 1.90 -19.48
CA ASN A 191 -7.81 2.10 -18.80
C ASN A 191 -8.71 3.01 -19.64
N LYS A 192 -9.52 2.39 -20.51
CA LYS A 192 -10.48 3.09 -21.39
C LYS A 192 -11.87 3.26 -20.78
N TYR A 193 -12.08 2.77 -19.58
CA TYR A 193 -13.38 2.72 -18.92
C TYR A 193 -13.64 4.01 -18.14
N ASN A 194 -14.93 4.39 -18.07
CA ASN A 194 -15.37 5.40 -17.10
C ASN A 194 -15.52 4.71 -15.73
N THR A 195 -14.49 4.84 -14.90
CA THR A 195 -14.38 4.15 -13.61
C THR A 195 -13.46 4.91 -12.67
N SER A 196 -13.75 4.82 -11.38
CA SER A 196 -12.85 5.33 -10.32
C SER A 196 -11.57 4.48 -10.13
N MET A 197 -11.51 3.31 -10.78
CA MET A 197 -10.31 2.47 -10.73
C MET A 197 -9.17 3.11 -11.52
N VAL A 198 -8.03 3.28 -10.87
CA VAL A 198 -6.82 3.88 -11.48
C VAL A 198 -6.29 3.00 -12.62
N LEU A 199 -6.16 1.70 -12.36
CA LEU A 199 -5.61 0.75 -13.33
C LEU A 199 -6.73 0.03 -14.08
N GLY A 200 -6.58 -0.03 -15.42
CA GLY A 200 -7.37 -0.90 -16.27
C GLY A 200 -6.83 -2.33 -16.28
N PRO A 201 -7.52 -3.25 -16.97
CA PRO A 201 -7.17 -4.67 -16.95
C PRO A 201 -5.95 -5.05 -17.81
N ARG A 202 -5.49 -4.14 -18.69
CA ARG A 202 -4.43 -4.47 -19.66
C ARG A 202 -3.13 -3.74 -19.36
N ASN A 203 -2.07 -4.50 -19.09
CA ASN A 203 -0.70 -4.02 -18.97
C ASN A 203 0.09 -4.38 -20.23
N ILE A 204 0.89 -3.42 -20.74
CA ILE A 204 1.79 -3.56 -21.88
C ILE A 204 3.18 -3.15 -21.40
N VAL A 205 4.13 -4.06 -21.37
CA VAL A 205 5.51 -3.76 -21.00
C VAL A 205 6.16 -2.96 -22.13
N LEU A 206 6.56 -1.74 -21.85
CA LEU A 206 7.23 -0.87 -22.81
C LEU A 206 8.75 -1.05 -22.75
N THR A 207 9.32 -1.18 -21.55
CA THR A 207 10.74 -1.51 -21.31
C THR A 207 10.91 -2.29 -20.04
N GLY A 208 11.98 -3.06 -19.92
CA GLY A 208 12.32 -3.84 -18.72
C GLY A 208 11.50 -5.11 -18.54
N LYS A 209 11.36 -5.55 -17.28
CA LYS A 209 10.74 -6.85 -16.94
C LYS A 209 9.21 -6.78 -16.79
N GLY A 210 8.62 -5.59 -16.66
CA GLY A 210 7.19 -5.39 -16.35
C GLY A 210 6.86 -5.53 -14.86
N TYR A 211 7.86 -5.68 -14.01
CA TYR A 211 7.76 -5.75 -12.55
C TYR A 211 9.06 -5.24 -11.92
N ILE A 212 9.02 -4.98 -10.63
CA ILE A 212 10.22 -4.75 -9.79
C ILE A 212 10.29 -5.81 -8.70
N GLU A 213 11.43 -5.90 -8.07
CA GLU A 213 11.63 -6.74 -6.90
C GLU A 213 11.96 -5.88 -5.67
N ASP A 214 11.57 -6.34 -4.50
CA ASP A 214 12.02 -5.78 -3.22
C ASP A 214 12.30 -6.89 -2.21
N VAL A 215 12.99 -6.55 -1.12
CA VAL A 215 13.28 -7.50 -0.03
C VAL A 215 12.57 -7.02 1.22
N LEU A 216 11.67 -7.83 1.77
CA LEU A 216 10.90 -7.55 2.98
C LEU A 216 11.03 -8.73 3.95
N CYS A 217 11.33 -8.47 5.21
CA CYS A 217 11.57 -9.51 6.23
C CYS A 217 12.59 -10.57 5.82
N GLY A 218 13.56 -10.21 4.97
CA GLY A 218 14.61 -11.12 4.47
C GLY A 218 14.21 -11.94 3.24
N TYR A 219 13.00 -11.79 2.72
CA TYR A 219 12.50 -12.49 1.53
C TYR A 219 12.36 -11.53 0.36
N ARG A 220 12.64 -12.04 -0.85
CA ARG A 220 12.50 -11.31 -2.10
C ARG A 220 11.08 -11.43 -2.64
N PHE A 221 10.49 -10.30 -3.01
CA PHE A 221 9.14 -10.24 -3.57
C PHE A 221 9.15 -9.57 -4.94
N ARG A 222 8.55 -10.24 -5.91
CA ARG A 222 8.15 -9.65 -7.17
C ARG A 222 6.90 -8.82 -6.96
N ILE A 223 6.92 -7.58 -7.48
CA ILE A 223 5.84 -6.61 -7.35
C ILE A 223 5.42 -6.21 -8.77
N SER A 224 4.23 -6.64 -9.19
CA SER A 224 3.62 -6.30 -10.48
C SER A 224 2.88 -4.95 -10.40
N PRO A 225 2.47 -4.33 -11.52
CA PRO A 225 1.75 -3.05 -11.52
C PRO A 225 0.52 -3.03 -10.62
N SER A 226 -0.29 -4.09 -10.63
CA SER A 226 -1.55 -4.22 -9.88
C SER A 226 -1.41 -4.88 -8.51
N SER A 227 -0.25 -5.45 -8.14
CA SER A 227 -0.06 -6.13 -6.86
C SER A 227 -0.25 -5.18 -5.70
N PHE A 228 -0.93 -5.64 -4.64
CA PHE A 228 -0.86 -4.95 -3.36
C PHE A 228 0.50 -5.21 -2.72
N TYR A 229 1.14 -4.17 -2.25
CA TYR A 229 2.37 -4.21 -1.45
C TYR A 229 2.37 -3.00 -0.52
N GLN A 230 2.69 -3.21 0.74
CA GLN A 230 2.64 -2.18 1.78
C GLN A 230 3.52 -0.98 1.44
N ILE A 231 2.99 0.24 1.64
CA ILE A 231 3.63 1.47 1.16
C ILE A 231 4.75 1.99 2.07
N ASN A 232 4.80 1.51 3.31
CA ASN A 232 5.80 1.89 4.31
C ASN A 232 6.62 0.68 4.71
N HIS A 233 7.70 0.45 3.99
CA HIS A 233 8.55 -0.72 4.14
C HIS A 233 9.04 -0.93 5.58
N GLN A 234 9.58 0.13 6.21
CA GLN A 234 10.17 0.04 7.55
C GLN A 234 9.14 -0.35 8.63
N GLN A 235 7.95 0.22 8.56
CA GLN A 235 6.88 -0.12 9.50
C GLN A 235 6.27 -1.49 9.19
N THR A 236 6.18 -1.88 7.92
CA THR A 236 5.71 -3.21 7.51
C THR A 236 6.58 -4.32 8.08
N GLU A 237 7.91 -4.17 8.07
CA GLU A 237 8.79 -5.16 8.70
C GLU A 237 8.53 -5.34 10.19
N LYS A 238 8.28 -4.23 10.92
CA LYS A 238 7.97 -4.27 12.34
C LYS A 238 6.60 -4.91 12.59
N LEU A 239 5.60 -4.52 11.79
CA LEU A 239 4.23 -5.04 11.84
C LEU A 239 4.21 -6.56 11.62
N TYR A 240 4.83 -7.04 10.54
CA TYR A 240 4.85 -8.46 10.21
C TYR A 240 5.67 -9.29 11.21
N LYS A 241 6.80 -8.77 11.68
CA LYS A 241 7.56 -9.41 12.77
C LYS A 241 6.72 -9.53 14.06
N ALA A 242 5.94 -8.50 14.40
CA ALA A 242 5.05 -8.54 15.54
C ALA A 242 3.93 -9.59 15.33
N ALA A 243 3.22 -9.55 14.20
CA ALA A 243 2.16 -10.51 13.89
C ALA A 243 2.64 -11.97 13.94
N ILE A 244 3.79 -12.27 13.32
CA ILE A 244 4.39 -13.62 13.32
C ILE A 244 4.86 -14.04 14.72
N ASN A 245 5.33 -13.10 15.55
CA ASN A 245 5.76 -13.42 16.92
C ASN A 245 4.53 -13.64 17.83
N MET A 246 3.49 -12.81 17.73
CA MET A 246 2.23 -12.98 18.46
C MET A 246 1.55 -14.30 18.09
N ALA A 247 1.64 -14.71 16.83
CA ALA A 247 1.12 -16.00 16.38
C ALA A 247 1.79 -17.22 17.05
N GLY A 248 2.97 -17.07 17.66
CA GLY A 248 3.67 -18.14 18.38
C GLY A 248 3.92 -19.41 17.54
N ILE A 249 4.13 -19.26 16.25
CA ILE A 249 4.18 -20.34 15.26
C ILE A 249 5.33 -21.30 15.52
N THR A 250 5.06 -22.60 15.42
CA THR A 250 6.02 -23.70 15.55
C THR A 250 6.05 -24.58 14.29
N LYS A 251 7.08 -25.43 14.17
CA LYS A 251 7.20 -26.40 13.06
C LYS A 251 6.11 -27.48 13.00
N LYS A 252 5.25 -27.54 14.00
CA LYS A 252 4.09 -28.46 14.01
C LYS A 252 2.83 -27.82 13.45
N ASP A 253 2.80 -26.50 13.36
CA ASP A 253 1.59 -25.75 13.06
C ASP A 253 1.29 -25.70 11.57
N THR A 254 0.00 -25.84 11.24
CA THR A 254 -0.59 -25.46 9.97
C THR A 254 -1.15 -24.05 10.11
N VAL A 255 -0.60 -23.12 9.34
CA VAL A 255 -0.96 -21.70 9.35
C VAL A 255 -1.82 -21.38 8.13
N ILE A 256 -2.95 -20.71 8.32
CA ILE A 256 -3.72 -20.10 7.23
C ILE A 256 -3.40 -18.60 7.23
N ASP A 257 -2.90 -18.09 6.10
CA ASP A 257 -2.70 -16.67 5.80
C ASP A 257 -3.88 -16.22 4.93
N ALA A 258 -4.91 -15.68 5.58
CA ALA A 258 -6.12 -15.23 4.93
C ALA A 258 -5.96 -13.79 4.42
N TYR A 259 -6.44 -13.53 3.18
CA TYR A 259 -6.23 -12.28 2.45
C TYR A 259 -4.74 -12.05 2.12
N CYS A 260 -4.05 -13.12 1.70
CA CYS A 260 -2.58 -13.16 1.66
C CYS A 260 -1.93 -12.24 0.61
N GLY A 261 -2.70 -11.69 -0.33
CA GLY A 261 -2.15 -10.85 -1.41
C GLY A 261 -1.07 -11.61 -2.20
N ILE A 262 0.11 -11.01 -2.34
CA ILE A 262 1.27 -11.64 -3.00
C ILE A 262 2.08 -12.54 -2.04
N GLY A 263 1.48 -12.95 -0.92
CA GLY A 263 2.02 -13.93 0.02
C GLY A 263 3.02 -13.37 1.02
N THR A 264 3.03 -12.08 1.31
CA THR A 264 4.09 -11.45 2.11
C THR A 264 4.16 -11.97 3.55
N ILE A 265 3.02 -12.10 4.24
CA ILE A 265 2.97 -12.59 5.62
C ILE A 265 3.22 -14.10 5.65
N GLY A 266 2.52 -14.88 4.80
CA GLY A 266 2.65 -16.33 4.77
C GLY A 266 4.06 -16.80 4.42
N ILE A 267 4.72 -16.15 3.47
CA ILE A 267 6.12 -16.43 3.12
C ILE A 267 7.03 -16.15 4.31
N ALA A 268 6.87 -15.02 5.00
CA ALA A 268 7.66 -14.72 6.18
C ALA A 268 7.38 -15.71 7.35
N ALA A 269 6.13 -16.15 7.51
CA ALA A 269 5.73 -17.12 8.52
C ALA A 269 6.24 -18.55 8.23
N SER A 270 6.47 -18.90 6.96
CA SER A 270 6.87 -20.26 6.52
C SER A 270 8.16 -20.75 7.16
N ALA A 271 9.08 -19.82 7.51
CA ALA A 271 10.30 -20.16 8.23
C ALA A 271 10.06 -20.82 9.60
N LYS A 272 8.93 -20.50 10.25
CA LYS A 272 8.56 -21.03 11.56
C LYS A 272 7.50 -22.13 11.48
N ALA A 273 6.66 -22.12 10.46
CA ALA A 273 5.54 -23.05 10.29
C ALA A 273 5.95 -24.44 9.79
N GLY A 274 5.14 -25.44 10.07
CA GLY A 274 5.16 -26.75 9.40
C GLY A 274 4.59 -26.64 7.99
N GLN A 275 3.43 -26.05 7.85
CA GLN A 275 2.76 -25.77 6.58
C GLN A 275 2.07 -24.40 6.62
N VAL A 276 2.06 -23.70 5.47
CA VAL A 276 1.31 -22.47 5.27
C VAL A 276 0.33 -22.61 4.11
N ILE A 277 -0.86 -22.06 4.25
CA ILE A 277 -1.87 -21.99 3.20
C ILE A 277 -2.26 -20.52 3.04
N GLY A 278 -1.84 -19.88 1.96
CA GLY A 278 -2.26 -18.54 1.61
C GLY A 278 -3.57 -18.58 0.82
N VAL A 279 -4.53 -17.75 1.18
CA VAL A 279 -5.83 -17.64 0.49
C VAL A 279 -6.03 -16.21 0.02
N GLU A 280 -6.31 -16.04 -1.27
CA GLU A 280 -6.47 -14.73 -1.91
C GLU A 280 -7.49 -14.80 -3.06
N LEU A 281 -8.37 -13.81 -3.10
CA LEU A 281 -9.42 -13.71 -4.11
C LEU A 281 -8.88 -13.30 -5.50
N ASN A 282 -7.84 -12.48 -5.53
CA ASN A 282 -7.26 -11.96 -6.77
C ASN A 282 -6.30 -12.98 -7.40
N ALA A 283 -6.71 -13.58 -8.52
CA ALA A 283 -5.91 -14.59 -9.22
C ALA A 283 -4.51 -14.11 -9.67
N ASP A 284 -4.34 -12.83 -9.99
CA ASP A 284 -3.03 -12.31 -10.36
C ASP A 284 -2.11 -12.16 -9.14
N ALA A 285 -2.67 -11.80 -7.98
CA ALA A 285 -1.93 -11.78 -6.73
C ALA A 285 -1.49 -13.20 -6.31
N VAL A 286 -2.35 -14.22 -6.50
CA VAL A 286 -2.00 -15.63 -6.26
C VAL A 286 -0.83 -16.07 -7.15
N LYS A 287 -0.84 -15.75 -8.44
CA LYS A 287 0.29 -16.04 -9.36
C LYS A 287 1.58 -15.38 -8.89
N ASP A 288 1.51 -14.10 -8.46
CA ASP A 288 2.69 -13.42 -7.92
C ASP A 288 3.14 -14.08 -6.59
N ALA A 289 2.23 -14.55 -5.73
CA ALA A 289 2.54 -15.26 -4.49
C ALA A 289 3.27 -16.59 -4.76
N GLU A 290 2.81 -17.38 -5.73
CA GLU A 290 3.48 -18.62 -6.15
C GLU A 290 4.88 -18.36 -6.68
N VAL A 291 5.05 -17.32 -7.50
CA VAL A 291 6.37 -16.89 -7.99
C VAL A 291 7.25 -16.47 -6.81
N ASN A 292 6.71 -15.72 -5.85
CA ASN A 292 7.44 -15.25 -4.68
C ASN A 292 7.90 -16.41 -3.78
N ALA A 293 7.06 -17.42 -3.54
CA ALA A 293 7.48 -18.62 -2.83
C ALA A 293 8.60 -19.36 -3.56
N LYS A 294 8.50 -19.50 -4.88
CA LYS A 294 9.50 -20.15 -5.72
C LYS A 294 10.85 -19.41 -5.72
N ILE A 295 10.85 -18.09 -5.86
CA ILE A 295 12.08 -17.25 -5.83
C ILE A 295 12.82 -17.45 -4.50
N ASN A 296 12.09 -17.62 -3.40
CA ASN A 296 12.65 -17.81 -2.07
C ASN A 296 12.89 -19.29 -1.69
N ASN A 297 12.71 -20.22 -2.62
CA ASN A 297 12.88 -21.68 -2.41
C ASN A 297 12.00 -22.24 -1.27
N ILE A 298 10.82 -21.67 -1.03
CA ILE A 298 9.90 -22.10 0.03
C ILE A 298 9.04 -23.24 -0.51
N LYS A 299 9.05 -24.38 0.20
CA LYS A 299 8.37 -25.61 -0.21
C LYS A 299 7.16 -25.96 0.66
N ASN A 300 7.05 -25.38 1.84
CA ASN A 300 6.00 -25.65 2.82
C ASN A 300 4.87 -24.62 2.78
N ILE A 301 4.67 -23.94 1.65
CA ILE A 301 3.58 -23.02 1.40
C ILE A 301 2.84 -23.41 0.11
N ARG A 302 1.52 -23.28 0.11
CA ARG A 302 0.67 -23.34 -1.09
C ARG A 302 -0.29 -22.18 -1.09
N PHE A 303 -0.73 -21.75 -2.26
CA PHE A 303 -1.72 -20.68 -2.40
C PHE A 303 -2.99 -21.21 -3.02
N VAL A 304 -4.13 -20.60 -2.64
CA VAL A 304 -5.46 -20.94 -3.13
C VAL A 304 -6.12 -19.65 -3.61
N ASN A 305 -6.61 -19.68 -4.85
CA ASN A 305 -7.38 -18.57 -5.38
C ASN A 305 -8.86 -18.79 -5.06
N ASP A 306 -9.30 -18.21 -3.96
CA ASP A 306 -10.68 -18.30 -3.50
C ASP A 306 -11.02 -17.15 -2.58
N ASP A 307 -12.30 -16.95 -2.30
CA ASP A 307 -12.74 -16.10 -1.18
C ASP A 307 -12.37 -16.76 0.14
N ALA A 308 -11.78 -15.98 1.05
CA ALA A 308 -11.27 -16.50 2.31
C ALA A 308 -12.36 -17.13 3.17
N GLY A 309 -13.58 -16.55 3.18
CA GLY A 309 -14.72 -17.10 3.92
C GLY A 309 -15.15 -18.45 3.36
N LYS A 310 -15.35 -18.53 2.05
CA LYS A 310 -15.74 -19.79 1.38
C LYS A 310 -14.71 -20.88 1.57
N PHE A 311 -13.43 -20.55 1.37
CA PHE A 311 -12.34 -21.48 1.59
C PHE A 311 -12.36 -22.05 3.02
N LEU A 312 -12.53 -21.19 4.04
CA LEU A 312 -12.56 -21.62 5.43
C LEU A 312 -13.77 -22.50 5.76
N VAL A 313 -14.95 -22.22 5.20
CA VAL A 313 -16.15 -23.07 5.34
C VAL A 313 -15.86 -24.50 4.87
N GLU A 314 -15.29 -24.63 3.67
CA GLU A 314 -14.95 -25.92 3.08
C GLU A 314 -13.82 -26.61 3.86
N TYR A 315 -12.76 -25.87 4.18
CA TYR A 315 -11.61 -26.37 4.92
C TYR A 315 -12.01 -26.94 6.29
N ALA A 316 -12.94 -26.28 6.99
CA ALA A 316 -13.46 -26.68 8.30
C ALA A 316 -14.15 -28.05 8.31
N THR A 317 -14.59 -28.56 7.15
CA THR A 317 -15.29 -29.86 7.08
C THR A 317 -14.35 -31.05 7.17
N HIS A 318 -13.07 -30.88 6.79
CA HIS A 318 -12.14 -32.02 6.63
C HIS A 318 -10.78 -31.82 7.30
N LYS A 319 -10.43 -30.63 7.71
CA LYS A 319 -9.06 -30.29 8.19
C LYS A 319 -9.09 -29.33 9.36
N ARG A 320 -7.98 -29.27 10.09
CA ARG A 320 -7.73 -28.31 11.17
C ARG A 320 -6.60 -27.36 10.77
N ALA A 321 -6.67 -26.15 11.25
CA ALA A 321 -5.57 -25.18 11.24
C ALA A 321 -5.25 -24.84 12.71
N ASP A 322 -3.96 -24.67 12.98
CA ASP A 322 -3.50 -24.34 14.34
C ASP A 322 -3.47 -22.83 14.54
N VAL A 323 -3.16 -22.09 13.47
CA VAL A 323 -3.06 -20.63 13.46
C VAL A 323 -3.77 -20.06 12.24
N VAL A 324 -4.53 -18.98 12.43
CA VAL A 324 -5.05 -18.13 11.38
C VAL A 324 -4.44 -16.74 11.53
N ILE A 325 -3.76 -16.24 10.50
CA ILE A 325 -3.35 -14.84 10.36
C ILE A 325 -4.28 -14.23 9.32
N MET A 326 -4.86 -13.07 9.62
CA MET A 326 -5.79 -12.39 8.74
C MET A 326 -5.44 -10.90 8.62
N ASP A 327 -5.46 -10.38 7.39
CA ASP A 327 -5.24 -8.96 7.07
C ASP A 327 -6.35 -8.50 6.09
N PRO A 328 -7.61 -8.39 6.55
CA PRO A 328 -8.75 -8.07 5.72
C PRO A 328 -8.77 -6.61 5.28
N PRO A 329 -9.63 -6.23 4.29
CA PRO A 329 -9.82 -4.84 3.88
C PRO A 329 -10.41 -3.98 5.02
N ARG A 330 -10.46 -2.67 4.82
CA ARG A 330 -10.96 -1.67 5.81
C ARG A 330 -12.35 -1.95 6.37
N SER A 331 -13.19 -2.68 5.65
CA SER A 331 -14.52 -3.09 6.11
C SER A 331 -14.51 -4.16 7.19
N GLY A 332 -13.33 -4.72 7.50
CA GLY A 332 -13.17 -5.89 8.34
C GLY A 332 -13.49 -7.19 7.60
N SER A 333 -13.57 -8.27 8.34
CA SER A 333 -13.94 -9.58 7.81
C SER A 333 -15.44 -9.75 7.69
N SER A 334 -15.86 -10.66 6.79
CA SER A 334 -17.27 -11.04 6.70
C SER A 334 -17.69 -11.88 7.91
N GLN A 335 -18.98 -11.84 8.22
CA GLN A 335 -19.55 -12.67 9.26
C GLN A 335 -19.31 -14.17 8.99
N GLU A 336 -19.48 -14.59 7.74
CA GLU A 336 -19.23 -15.97 7.29
C GLU A 336 -17.79 -16.43 7.56
N PHE A 337 -16.80 -15.55 7.30
CA PHE A 337 -15.40 -15.81 7.63
C PHE A 337 -15.19 -16.04 9.12
N LEU A 338 -15.70 -15.12 9.96
CA LEU A 338 -15.55 -15.19 11.42
C LEU A 338 -16.24 -16.43 12.02
N GLU A 339 -17.44 -16.78 11.55
CA GLU A 339 -18.16 -18.01 11.92
C GLU A 339 -17.34 -19.25 11.55
N SER A 340 -16.67 -19.23 10.39
CA SER A 340 -15.81 -20.31 9.96
C SER A 340 -14.56 -20.46 10.81
N VAL A 341 -13.94 -19.34 11.24
CA VAL A 341 -12.86 -19.35 12.23
C VAL A 341 -13.33 -19.98 13.54
N LEU A 342 -14.52 -19.61 14.04
CA LEU A 342 -15.11 -20.20 15.24
C LEU A 342 -15.40 -21.68 15.10
N LYS A 343 -15.72 -22.18 13.89
CA LYS A 343 -15.98 -23.59 13.61
C LYS A 343 -14.69 -24.41 13.51
N ILE A 344 -13.66 -23.89 12.86
CA ILE A 344 -12.32 -24.53 12.76
C ILE A 344 -11.65 -24.57 14.13
N LYS A 345 -11.86 -23.53 14.95
CA LYS A 345 -11.27 -23.33 16.28
C LYS A 345 -9.74 -23.45 16.24
N PRO A 346 -9.03 -22.62 15.42
CA PRO A 346 -7.60 -22.58 15.53
C PRO A 346 -7.18 -22.20 16.96
N GLU A 347 -6.06 -22.72 17.42
CA GLU A 347 -5.56 -22.39 18.76
C GLU A 347 -5.26 -20.89 18.90
N ARG A 348 -4.84 -20.25 17.81
CA ARG A 348 -4.44 -18.84 17.77
C ARG A 348 -4.96 -18.15 16.52
N VAL A 349 -5.44 -16.93 16.70
CA VAL A 349 -5.83 -16.01 15.63
C VAL A 349 -5.01 -14.74 15.79
N VAL A 350 -4.38 -14.27 14.71
CA VAL A 350 -3.71 -12.98 14.67
C VAL A 350 -4.40 -12.12 13.62
N TYR A 351 -4.90 -10.98 14.06
CA TYR A 351 -5.66 -10.05 13.23
C TYR A 351 -4.85 -8.76 13.01
N VAL A 352 -4.37 -8.55 11.80
CA VAL A 352 -3.76 -7.30 11.34
C VAL A 352 -4.87 -6.44 10.73
N SER A 353 -4.95 -5.16 11.09
CA SER A 353 -6.00 -4.28 10.58
C SER A 353 -5.56 -2.83 10.42
N CYS A 354 -5.97 -2.22 9.31
CA CYS A 354 -5.85 -0.78 9.07
C CYS A 354 -7.07 0.03 9.58
N ASN A 355 -8.04 -0.64 10.22
CA ASN A 355 -9.22 0.00 10.80
C ASN A 355 -9.55 -0.63 12.16
N PRO A 356 -9.12 -0.02 13.26
CA PRO A 356 -9.35 -0.56 14.61
C PRO A 356 -10.82 -0.69 15.01
N ASP A 357 -11.75 0.14 14.46
CA ASP A 357 -13.17 0.03 14.78
C ASP A 357 -13.78 -1.27 14.22
N THR A 358 -13.50 -1.58 12.95
CA THR A 358 -13.98 -2.84 12.36
C THR A 358 -13.28 -4.04 12.96
N GLN A 359 -11.99 -3.92 13.30
CA GLN A 359 -11.28 -4.96 14.03
C GLN A 359 -11.90 -5.23 15.40
N LYS A 360 -12.24 -4.17 16.15
CA LYS A 360 -12.92 -4.30 17.46
C LYS A 360 -14.24 -5.04 17.35
N ARG A 361 -15.07 -4.69 16.32
CA ARG A 361 -16.34 -5.39 16.04
C ARG A 361 -16.11 -6.89 15.80
N ASP A 362 -15.13 -7.22 14.98
CA ASP A 362 -14.83 -8.61 14.61
C ASP A 362 -14.24 -9.40 15.80
N VAL A 363 -13.36 -8.76 16.56
CA VAL A 363 -12.79 -9.31 17.81
C VAL A 363 -13.88 -9.60 18.82
N ASP A 364 -14.89 -8.72 18.99
CA ASP A 364 -16.02 -8.97 19.89
C ASP A 364 -16.81 -10.23 19.51
N MET A 365 -16.94 -10.51 18.22
CA MET A 365 -17.57 -11.73 17.74
C MET A 365 -16.72 -12.97 18.08
N LEU A 366 -15.41 -12.91 17.86
CA LEU A 366 -14.49 -14.00 18.22
C LEU A 366 -14.50 -14.26 19.75
N MET A 367 -14.53 -13.20 20.56
CA MET A 367 -14.62 -13.31 22.03
C MET A 367 -15.93 -13.98 22.47
N LYS A 368 -17.07 -13.64 21.89
CA LYS A 368 -18.35 -14.32 22.13
C LYS A 368 -18.29 -15.80 21.75
N GLY A 369 -17.46 -16.16 20.79
CA GLY A 369 -17.18 -17.54 20.38
C GLY A 369 -16.16 -18.27 21.25
N GLY A 370 -15.65 -17.63 22.32
CA GLY A 370 -14.77 -18.24 23.31
C GLY A 370 -13.28 -17.91 23.17
N TYR A 371 -12.90 -17.05 22.22
CA TYR A 371 -11.52 -16.55 22.16
C TYR A 371 -11.25 -15.50 23.25
N LYS A 372 -9.99 -15.43 23.66
CA LYS A 372 -9.50 -14.43 24.61
C LYS A 372 -8.43 -13.59 23.95
N VAL A 373 -8.59 -12.28 24.00
CA VAL A 373 -7.58 -11.35 23.47
C VAL A 373 -6.43 -11.25 24.47
N LEU A 374 -5.21 -11.44 23.98
CA LEU A 374 -4.00 -11.44 24.81
C LEU A 374 -3.33 -10.07 24.84
N GLU A 375 -3.22 -9.40 23.70
CA GLU A 375 -2.56 -8.10 23.53
C GLU A 375 -3.02 -7.39 22.26
N CYS A 376 -2.85 -6.06 22.22
CA CYS A 376 -3.03 -5.23 21.04
C CYS A 376 -1.79 -4.38 20.82
N ARG A 377 -1.22 -4.39 19.61
CA ARG A 377 -0.02 -3.63 19.24
C ARG A 377 -0.32 -2.65 18.12
N PRO A 378 -0.35 -1.34 18.40
CA PRO A 378 -0.54 -0.31 17.36
C PRO A 378 0.75 0.06 16.65
N PHE A 379 0.63 0.33 15.34
CA PHE A 379 1.71 0.77 14.45
C PHE A 379 1.30 1.99 13.67
N ASP A 380 2.16 3.00 13.61
CA ASP A 380 1.96 4.13 12.73
C ASP A 380 2.53 3.82 11.34
N MET A 381 1.72 3.16 10.50
CA MET A 381 2.06 2.86 9.11
C MET A 381 1.98 4.09 8.21
N PHE A 382 1.22 5.10 8.62
CA PHE A 382 0.90 6.28 7.81
C PHE A 382 1.14 7.57 8.59
N PRO A 383 2.42 7.92 8.90
CA PRO A 383 2.74 9.18 9.53
C PRO A 383 2.07 10.38 8.86
N PHE A 384 1.59 11.31 9.68
CA PHE A 384 0.82 12.50 9.34
C PHE A 384 -0.58 12.25 8.76
N CYS A 385 -1.00 11.01 8.59
CA CYS A 385 -2.37 10.65 8.24
C CYS A 385 -3.13 10.17 9.49
N ASP A 386 -4.46 10.17 9.45
CA ASP A 386 -5.33 9.79 10.57
C ASP A 386 -5.46 8.27 10.80
N HIS A 387 -4.80 7.48 9.98
CA HIS A 387 -4.85 6.02 10.07
C HIS A 387 -3.83 5.45 11.04
N VAL A 388 -4.22 4.36 11.71
CA VAL A 388 -3.36 3.52 12.55
C VAL A 388 -3.59 2.05 12.22
N GLU A 389 -2.52 1.28 12.15
CA GLU A 389 -2.58 -0.17 12.03
C GLU A 389 -2.49 -0.81 13.40
N THR A 390 -3.19 -1.91 13.59
CA THR A 390 -3.17 -2.68 14.83
C THR A 390 -3.00 -4.17 14.57
N VAL A 391 -2.31 -4.85 15.46
CA VAL A 391 -2.20 -6.30 15.50
C VAL A 391 -2.77 -6.79 16.84
N VAL A 392 -3.75 -7.66 16.75
CA VAL A 392 -4.44 -8.25 17.90
C VAL A 392 -4.31 -9.77 17.84
#